data_5a13052ecd7c5ee3538d8312fa6842b9
#
_entry.id   5a13052ecd7c5ee3538d8312fa6842b9
#
_cell.length_a   1.000
_cell.length_b   1.000
_cell.length_c   1.000
_cell.angle_alpha   90.00
_cell.angle_beta   90.00
_cell.angle_gamma   90.00
#
_symmetry.space_group_name_H-M   'P 1'
#
loop_
_entity.id
_entity.type
_entity.pdbx_description
1 polymer ?
#
loop_
_entity_poly.entity_id
_entity_poly.type
_entity_poly.pdbx_seq_one_letter_code
_entity_poly.pdbx_strand_id
1 'polypeptide(L)'
;MKNKMLKLIIVGVLGTLGVFLLFSQEIKFSLSQKEALNKVLGDINKAPDFTLTAMNDSIYTLSKLEGKVVLINFWATWCGPCRMEIPEFNEMHKSYHERGLEILGISVSDNKKQLKNFAKSFAVNYPLLYGGAREMNKIMKDYGGVYAVPSSFLVGKNGNIVWSSPGAILKNYDPQTFATLLYEIEKELNKGEVENPVKE
;
A
#
# COMPACT_ATOMS: atom_id res chain seq x y z
N MET A 1 8.44 -50.93 -45.65
CA MET A 1 8.94 -50.38 -44.37
C MET A 1 8.87 -48.86 -44.27
N LYS A 2 9.17 -48.08 -45.32
CA LYS A 2 9.14 -46.58 -45.30
C LYS A 2 7.77 -45.94 -44.95
N ASN A 3 6.64 -46.55 -45.41
CA ASN A 3 5.30 -45.97 -45.14
C ASN A 3 4.80 -46.14 -43.69
N LYS A 4 5.29 -47.16 -42.96
CA LYS A 4 4.91 -47.34 -41.54
C LYS A 4 5.66 -46.35 -40.62
N MET A 5 6.93 -46.08 -40.92
CA MET A 5 7.72 -45.06 -40.16
C MET A 5 7.19 -43.67 -40.38
N LEU A 6 6.80 -43.30 -41.60
CA LEU A 6 6.24 -41.97 -41.90
C LEU A 6 4.92 -41.73 -41.18
N LYS A 7 4.03 -42.74 -41.09
CA LYS A 7 2.78 -42.65 -40.32
C LYS A 7 3.02 -42.50 -38.81
N LEU A 8 4.00 -43.18 -38.24
CA LEU A 8 4.37 -43.06 -36.82
C LEU A 8 4.93 -41.66 -36.48
N ILE A 9 5.72 -41.08 -37.39
CA ILE A 9 6.26 -39.72 -37.21
C ILE A 9 5.14 -38.68 -37.27
N ILE A 10 4.21 -38.80 -38.22
CA ILE A 10 3.08 -37.86 -38.35
C ILE A 10 2.14 -37.93 -37.13
N VAL A 11 1.84 -39.10 -36.61
CA VAL A 11 1.01 -39.29 -35.41
C VAL A 11 1.73 -38.75 -34.18
N GLY A 12 3.03 -38.94 -34.05
CA GLY A 12 3.83 -38.35 -32.95
C GLY A 12 3.86 -36.84 -32.98
N VAL A 13 4.06 -36.22 -34.14
CA VAL A 13 4.09 -34.76 -34.30
C VAL A 13 2.71 -34.14 -34.06
N LEU A 14 1.64 -34.74 -34.55
CA LEU A 14 0.26 -34.27 -34.30
C LEU A 14 -0.13 -34.46 -32.83
N GLY A 15 0.31 -35.52 -32.17
CA GLY A 15 0.10 -35.73 -30.74
C GLY A 15 0.80 -34.69 -29.88
N THR A 16 2.06 -34.36 -30.16
CA THR A 16 2.82 -33.34 -29.42
C THR A 16 2.27 -31.93 -29.68
N LEU A 17 1.84 -31.62 -30.89
CA LEU A 17 1.20 -30.36 -31.22
C LEU A 17 -0.15 -30.19 -30.50
N GLY A 18 -0.95 -31.24 -30.46
CA GLY A 18 -2.23 -31.27 -29.74
C GLY A 18 -2.06 -31.06 -28.23
N VAL A 19 -1.10 -31.74 -27.61
CA VAL A 19 -0.76 -31.56 -26.19
C VAL A 19 -0.26 -30.14 -25.92
N PHE A 20 0.59 -29.59 -26.78
CA PHE A 20 1.08 -28.20 -26.64
C PHE A 20 -0.05 -27.17 -26.76
N LEU A 21 -0.99 -27.34 -27.68
CA LEU A 21 -2.15 -26.47 -27.82
C LEU A 21 -3.09 -26.53 -26.61
N LEU A 22 -3.35 -27.74 -26.09
CA LEU A 22 -4.16 -27.89 -24.88
C LEU A 22 -3.47 -27.25 -23.67
N PHE A 23 -2.18 -27.45 -23.49
CA PHE A 23 -1.39 -26.83 -22.41
C PHE A 23 -1.37 -25.30 -22.51
N SER A 24 -1.27 -24.77 -23.74
CA SER A 24 -1.33 -23.32 -23.96
C SER A 24 -2.72 -22.71 -23.66
N GLN A 25 -3.79 -23.45 -23.89
CA GLN A 25 -5.15 -23.04 -23.53
C GLN A 25 -5.39 -23.08 -22.02
N GLU A 26 -4.92 -24.11 -21.33
CA GLU A 26 -5.00 -24.18 -19.85
C GLU A 26 -4.22 -23.07 -19.17
N ILE A 27 -3.02 -22.73 -19.66
CA ILE A 27 -2.23 -21.62 -19.15
C ILE A 27 -2.97 -20.30 -19.35
N LYS A 28 -3.53 -20.03 -20.53
CA LYS A 28 -4.29 -18.80 -20.82
C LYS A 28 -5.54 -18.68 -19.93
N PHE A 29 -6.25 -19.79 -19.74
CA PHE A 29 -7.44 -19.83 -18.89
C PHE A 29 -7.07 -19.54 -17.42
N SER A 30 -6.01 -20.16 -16.90
CA SER A 30 -5.49 -19.88 -15.55
C SER A 30 -5.04 -18.44 -15.35
N LEU A 31 -4.39 -17.83 -16.34
CA LEU A 31 -3.99 -16.42 -16.29
C LEU A 31 -5.20 -15.50 -16.25
N SER A 32 -6.22 -15.71 -17.08
CA SER A 32 -7.43 -14.89 -17.09
C SER A 32 -8.22 -15.00 -15.79
N GLN A 33 -8.29 -16.18 -15.18
CA GLN A 33 -8.89 -16.35 -13.86
C GLN A 33 -8.11 -15.60 -12.76
N LYS A 34 -6.79 -15.62 -12.82
CA LYS A 34 -5.93 -14.90 -11.89
C LYS A 34 -6.10 -13.39 -12.04
N GLU A 35 -6.20 -12.88 -13.27
CA GLU A 35 -6.46 -11.47 -13.54
C GLU A 35 -7.84 -11.04 -13.03
N ALA A 36 -8.89 -11.84 -13.29
CA ALA A 36 -10.23 -11.57 -12.79
C ALA A 36 -10.26 -11.58 -11.25
N LEU A 37 -9.61 -12.56 -10.62
CA LEU A 37 -9.49 -12.63 -9.17
C LEU A 37 -8.74 -11.41 -8.60
N ASN A 38 -7.62 -11.03 -9.21
CA ASN A 38 -6.83 -9.87 -8.79
C ASN A 38 -7.63 -8.57 -8.92
N LYS A 39 -8.46 -8.45 -9.96
CA LYS A 39 -9.35 -7.29 -10.13
C LYS A 39 -10.38 -7.22 -9.00
N VAL A 40 -11.06 -8.34 -8.71
CA VAL A 40 -12.07 -8.41 -7.63
C VAL A 40 -11.43 -8.12 -6.26
N LEU A 41 -10.26 -8.71 -5.97
CA LEU A 41 -9.53 -8.47 -4.72
C LEU A 41 -9.02 -7.02 -4.64
N GLY A 42 -8.62 -6.43 -5.77
CA GLY A 42 -8.21 -5.03 -5.84
C GLY A 42 -9.37 -4.08 -5.51
N ASP A 43 -10.56 -4.36 -6.04
CA ASP A 43 -11.75 -3.55 -5.75
C ASP A 43 -12.19 -3.65 -4.27
N ILE A 44 -12.03 -4.83 -3.65
CA ILE A 44 -12.35 -5.05 -2.22
C ILE A 44 -11.37 -4.33 -1.29
N ASN A 45 -10.10 -4.24 -1.67
CA ASN A 45 -9.04 -3.66 -0.84
C ASN A 45 -8.74 -2.19 -1.17
N LYS A 46 -9.51 -1.55 -2.05
CA LYS A 46 -9.28 -0.15 -2.40
C LYS A 46 -9.37 0.73 -1.16
N ALA A 47 -8.34 1.54 -0.92
CA ALA A 47 -8.35 2.49 0.18
C ALA A 47 -9.45 3.54 -0.03
N PRO A 48 -10.30 3.80 0.98
CA PRO A 48 -11.29 4.87 0.90
C PRO A 48 -10.65 6.21 0.63
N ASP A 49 -11.12 6.92 -0.40
CA ASP A 49 -10.59 8.24 -0.76
C ASP A 49 -11.00 9.31 0.23
N PHE A 50 -10.13 10.27 0.42
CA PHE A 50 -10.40 11.47 1.23
C PHE A 50 -9.65 12.68 0.66
N THR A 51 -10.12 13.87 1.02
CA THR A 51 -9.42 15.13 0.78
C THR A 51 -9.33 15.89 2.09
N LEU A 52 -8.13 16.11 2.61
CA LEU A 52 -7.89 16.81 3.86
C LEU A 52 -6.87 17.95 3.69
N THR A 53 -6.89 18.89 4.61
CA THR A 53 -5.96 20.00 4.65
C THR A 53 -4.84 19.72 5.65
N ALA A 54 -3.60 19.98 5.25
CA ALA A 54 -2.45 19.93 6.14
C ALA A 54 -2.31 21.23 6.97
N MET A 55 -1.55 21.15 8.06
CA MET A 55 -1.32 22.31 8.92
C MET A 55 -0.62 23.49 8.21
N ASN A 56 0.03 23.25 7.07
CA ASN A 56 0.67 24.25 6.20
C ASN A 56 -0.23 24.76 5.05
N ASP A 57 -1.52 24.42 5.09
CA ASP A 57 -2.54 24.76 4.09
C ASP A 57 -2.47 23.98 2.76
N SER A 58 -1.55 23.04 2.61
CA SER A 58 -1.55 22.12 1.46
C SER A 58 -2.77 21.19 1.54
N ILE A 59 -3.32 20.85 0.37
CA ILE A 59 -4.46 19.94 0.26
C ILE A 59 -3.96 18.56 -0.21
N TYR A 60 -4.32 17.53 0.52
CA TYR A 60 -4.00 16.13 0.19
C TYR A 60 -5.27 15.37 -0.14
N THR A 61 -5.31 14.79 -1.34
CA THR A 61 -6.35 13.85 -1.80
C THR A 61 -5.67 12.53 -2.04
N LEU A 62 -6.12 11.45 -1.39
CA LEU A 62 -5.46 10.15 -1.48
C LEU A 62 -5.39 9.64 -2.93
N SER A 63 -6.46 9.75 -3.70
CA SER A 63 -6.50 9.31 -5.11
C SER A 63 -5.52 10.08 -6.02
N LYS A 64 -5.07 11.26 -5.63
CA LYS A 64 -4.03 12.02 -6.35
C LYS A 64 -2.60 11.57 -6.03
N LEU A 65 -2.45 10.65 -5.08
CA LEU A 65 -1.17 10.04 -4.71
C LEU A 65 -0.98 8.65 -5.34
N GLU A 66 -1.84 8.25 -6.30
CA GLU A 66 -1.62 7.02 -7.07
C GLU A 66 -0.21 7.01 -7.69
N GLY A 67 0.43 5.84 -7.67
CA GLY A 67 1.83 5.68 -8.03
C GLY A 67 2.82 5.86 -6.87
N LYS A 68 2.39 6.46 -5.75
CA LYS A 68 3.15 6.48 -4.50
C LYS A 68 2.71 5.37 -3.55
N VAL A 69 3.60 5.00 -2.63
CA VAL A 69 3.26 4.22 -1.44
C VAL A 69 2.87 5.20 -0.34
N VAL A 70 1.70 5.03 0.27
CA VAL A 70 1.20 5.99 1.26
C VAL A 70 0.97 5.30 2.61
N LEU A 71 1.69 5.74 3.64
CA LEU A 71 1.44 5.34 5.03
C LEU A 71 0.49 6.35 5.67
N ILE A 72 -0.74 5.92 5.93
CA ILE A 72 -1.76 6.69 6.64
C ILE A 72 -1.70 6.30 8.11
N ASN A 73 -1.49 7.28 9.00
CA ASN A 73 -1.50 7.07 10.44
C ASN A 73 -2.59 7.96 11.07
N PHE A 74 -3.58 7.34 11.66
CA PHE A 74 -4.58 8.01 12.50
C PHE A 74 -4.04 8.20 13.91
N TRP A 75 -3.99 9.46 14.38
CA TRP A 75 -3.34 9.83 15.63
C TRP A 75 -4.00 11.05 16.29
N ALA A 76 -3.49 11.47 17.44
CA ALA A 76 -3.86 12.75 18.05
C ALA A 76 -2.73 13.31 18.94
N THR A 77 -2.70 14.61 19.15
CA THR A 77 -1.66 15.27 19.96
C THR A 77 -1.66 14.86 21.43
N TRP A 78 -2.81 14.46 21.96
CA TRP A 78 -2.98 13.95 23.33
C TRP A 78 -2.63 12.45 23.48
N CYS A 79 -2.46 11.72 22.38
CA CYS A 79 -2.19 10.29 22.40
C CYS A 79 -0.70 10.02 22.73
N GLY A 80 -0.44 9.48 23.90
CA GLY A 80 0.91 9.15 24.35
C GLY A 80 1.66 8.18 23.41
N PRO A 81 1.10 6.98 23.12
CA PRO A 81 1.73 6.03 22.17
C PRO A 81 1.95 6.61 20.77
N CYS A 82 1.04 7.47 20.27
CA CYS A 82 1.21 8.12 18.97
C CYS A 82 2.46 9.03 18.94
N ARG A 83 2.74 9.72 20.04
CA ARG A 83 3.93 10.58 20.17
C ARG A 83 5.23 9.78 20.19
N MET A 84 5.18 8.53 20.68
CA MET A 84 6.34 7.65 20.74
C MET A 84 6.76 7.13 19.37
N GLU A 85 5.85 7.00 18.41
CA GLU A 85 6.16 6.50 17.05
C GLU A 85 6.63 7.59 16.08
N ILE A 86 6.50 8.89 16.43
CA ILE A 86 6.94 10.01 15.57
C ILE A 86 8.41 9.91 15.15
N PRO A 87 9.38 9.60 16.03
CA PRO A 87 10.77 9.45 15.63
C PRO A 87 10.96 8.38 14.54
N GLU A 88 10.28 7.23 14.66
CA GLU A 88 10.34 6.15 13.69
C GLU A 88 9.78 6.59 12.33
N PHE A 89 8.65 7.31 12.33
CA PHE A 89 8.06 7.84 11.10
C PHE A 89 8.91 8.95 10.47
N ASN A 90 9.55 9.80 11.27
CA ASN A 90 10.50 10.79 10.77
C ASN A 90 11.67 10.13 10.03
N GLU A 91 12.25 9.06 10.59
CA GLU A 91 13.32 8.29 9.96
C GLU A 91 12.84 7.60 8.68
N MET A 92 11.66 6.98 8.71
CA MET A 92 11.06 6.37 7.51
C MET A 92 10.82 7.41 6.42
N HIS A 93 10.22 8.55 6.75
CA HIS A 93 9.98 9.63 5.79
C HIS A 93 11.29 10.14 5.18
N LYS A 94 12.31 10.39 5.99
CA LYS A 94 13.63 10.81 5.53
C LYS A 94 14.28 9.79 4.58
N SER A 95 14.13 8.49 4.88
CA SER A 95 14.80 7.42 4.13
C SER A 95 14.08 7.05 2.84
N TYR A 96 12.75 7.18 2.78
CA TYR A 96 11.93 6.61 1.71
C TYR A 96 11.14 7.64 0.90
N HIS A 97 11.03 8.90 1.33
CA HIS A 97 10.23 9.92 0.64
C HIS A 97 10.66 10.11 -0.82
N GLU A 98 11.96 10.26 -1.06
CA GLU A 98 12.53 10.40 -2.41
C GLU A 98 12.35 9.14 -3.28
N ARG A 99 12.12 7.98 -2.65
CA ARG A 99 11.83 6.71 -3.32
C ARG A 99 10.33 6.52 -3.59
N GLY A 100 9.49 7.46 -3.16
CA GLY A 100 8.04 7.45 -3.43
C GLY A 100 7.16 7.05 -2.24
N LEU A 101 7.67 7.02 -1.00
CA LEU A 101 6.85 6.90 0.20
C LEU A 101 6.32 8.28 0.61
N GLU A 102 5.01 8.38 0.83
CA GLU A 102 4.38 9.51 1.51
C GLU A 102 3.84 9.05 2.87
N ILE A 103 4.04 9.83 3.93
CA ILE A 103 3.46 9.58 5.25
C ILE A 103 2.45 10.67 5.55
N LEU A 104 1.21 10.28 5.87
CA LEU A 104 0.13 11.20 6.20
C LEU A 104 -0.34 10.97 7.64
N GLY A 105 0.00 11.88 8.54
CA GLY A 105 -0.48 11.88 9.92
C GLY A 105 -1.86 12.53 10.01
N ILE A 106 -2.93 11.75 10.04
CA ILE A 106 -4.31 12.24 10.09
C ILE A 106 -4.75 12.38 11.55
N SER A 107 -4.88 13.61 12.04
CA SER A 107 -5.38 13.82 13.40
C SER A 107 -6.89 13.61 13.48
N VAL A 108 -7.31 12.75 14.40
CA VAL A 108 -8.73 12.39 14.58
C VAL A 108 -9.54 13.48 15.31
N SER A 109 -8.87 14.44 16.01
CA SER A 109 -9.57 15.40 16.86
C SER A 109 -8.90 16.78 16.99
N ASP A 110 -7.68 16.96 16.46
CA ASP A 110 -6.98 18.22 16.60
C ASP A 110 -7.34 19.19 15.48
N ASN A 111 -7.31 20.48 15.79
CA ASN A 111 -7.43 21.55 14.80
C ASN A 111 -6.05 22.04 14.35
N LYS A 112 -6.03 22.90 13.32
CA LYS A 112 -4.81 23.46 12.75
C LYS A 112 -3.88 24.12 13.79
N LYS A 113 -4.45 24.88 14.76
CA LYS A 113 -3.68 25.56 15.79
C LYS A 113 -2.99 24.58 16.73
N GLN A 114 -3.70 23.51 17.12
CA GLN A 114 -3.15 22.45 17.97
C GLN A 114 -2.02 21.73 17.25
N LEU A 115 -2.20 21.35 15.99
CA LEU A 115 -1.15 20.70 15.18
C LEU A 115 0.07 21.62 14.99
N LYS A 116 -0.13 22.91 14.68
CA LYS A 116 0.98 23.87 14.56
C LYS A 116 1.76 24.02 15.86
N ASN A 117 1.09 24.04 17.01
CA ASN A 117 1.77 24.12 18.30
C ASN A 117 2.51 22.83 18.63
N PHE A 118 1.90 21.70 18.33
CA PHE A 118 2.51 20.38 18.52
C PHE A 118 3.79 20.22 17.68
N ALA A 119 3.73 20.54 16.40
CA ALA A 119 4.86 20.42 15.48
C ALA A 119 6.09 21.28 15.87
N LYS A 120 5.89 22.36 16.63
CA LYS A 120 7.00 23.15 17.19
C LYS A 120 7.79 22.40 18.26
N SER A 121 7.11 21.50 19.00
CA SER A 121 7.71 20.73 20.10
C SER A 121 8.20 19.35 19.68
N PHE A 122 7.58 18.79 18.65
CA PHE A 122 7.84 17.43 18.16
C PHE A 122 8.29 17.48 16.70
N ALA A 123 9.41 17.93 16.35
CA ALA A 123 10.05 18.06 15.03
C ALA A 123 9.53 17.09 13.92
N VAL A 124 8.20 17.10 13.64
CA VAL A 124 7.57 16.23 12.65
C VAL A 124 7.92 16.68 11.24
N ASN A 125 8.46 15.78 10.42
CA ASN A 125 8.94 16.09 9.07
C ASN A 125 8.03 15.60 7.95
N TYR A 126 6.83 15.08 8.28
CA TYR A 126 5.82 14.62 7.33
C TYR A 126 4.49 15.39 7.49
N PRO A 127 3.59 15.38 6.49
CA PRO A 127 2.31 16.08 6.53
C PRO A 127 1.42 15.68 7.70
N LEU A 128 0.98 16.68 8.49
CA LEU A 128 -0.05 16.52 9.51
C LEU A 128 -1.36 17.10 9.01
N LEU A 129 -2.36 16.24 8.85
CA LEU A 129 -3.66 16.55 8.28
C LEU A 129 -4.74 16.67 9.36
N TYR A 130 -5.75 17.49 9.11
CA TYR A 130 -6.90 17.67 9.97
C TYR A 130 -8.16 17.89 9.13
N GLY A 131 -9.32 17.66 9.76
CA GLY A 131 -10.63 17.89 9.16
C GLY A 131 -11.67 18.24 10.21
N GLY A 132 -12.88 18.57 9.77
CA GLY A 132 -14.03 18.75 10.65
C GLY A 132 -14.51 17.45 11.28
N ALA A 133 -15.16 17.49 12.45
CA ALA A 133 -15.59 16.30 13.19
C ALA A 133 -16.46 15.34 12.34
N ARG A 134 -17.38 15.87 11.51
CA ARG A 134 -18.21 15.03 10.61
C ARG A 134 -17.37 14.32 9.57
N GLU A 135 -16.42 15.02 8.98
CA GLU A 135 -15.51 14.50 7.96
C GLU A 135 -14.59 13.43 8.54
N MET A 136 -13.98 13.68 9.69
CA MET A 136 -13.14 12.73 10.40
C MET A 136 -13.91 11.47 10.80
N ASN A 137 -15.14 11.60 11.35
CA ASN A 137 -15.99 10.46 11.67
C ASN A 137 -16.33 9.62 10.44
N LYS A 138 -16.57 10.26 9.28
CA LYS A 138 -16.80 9.54 8.03
C LYS A 138 -15.55 8.77 7.61
N ILE A 139 -14.39 9.44 7.55
CA ILE A 139 -13.13 8.80 7.13
C ILE A 139 -12.79 7.63 8.05
N MET A 140 -12.83 7.82 9.37
CA MET A 140 -12.55 6.75 10.34
C MET A 140 -13.50 5.55 10.16
N LYS A 141 -14.78 5.79 9.86
CA LYS A 141 -15.75 4.72 9.57
C LYS A 141 -15.41 3.99 8.28
N ASP A 142 -15.07 4.72 7.22
CA ASP A 142 -14.74 4.15 5.89
C ASP A 142 -13.48 3.26 5.96
N TYR A 143 -12.54 3.56 6.86
CA TYR A 143 -11.35 2.74 7.16
C TYR A 143 -11.65 1.57 8.12
N GLY A 144 -12.89 1.06 8.13
CA GLY A 144 -13.29 -0.10 8.92
C GLY A 144 -13.63 0.20 10.38
N GLY A 145 -13.78 1.49 10.73
CA GLY A 145 -14.03 1.95 12.09
C GLY A 145 -12.73 2.06 12.89
N VAL A 146 -12.03 3.18 12.74
CA VAL A 146 -10.88 3.51 13.59
C VAL A 146 -11.41 3.92 14.98
N TYR A 147 -11.45 2.98 15.93
CA TYR A 147 -11.97 3.20 17.28
C TYR A 147 -10.90 3.59 18.29
N ALA A 148 -9.64 3.42 17.94
CA ALA A 148 -8.50 3.75 18.79
C ALA A 148 -7.35 4.33 17.97
N VAL A 149 -6.51 5.14 18.63
CA VAL A 149 -5.29 5.69 18.07
C VAL A 149 -4.08 5.22 18.89
N PRO A 150 -2.93 4.98 18.24
CA PRO A 150 -2.72 5.07 16.80
C PRO A 150 -3.29 3.88 16.03
N SER A 151 -3.63 4.10 14.76
CA SER A 151 -3.98 3.05 13.79
C SER A 151 -3.37 3.40 12.44
N SER A 152 -2.69 2.45 11.82
CA SER A 152 -1.95 2.70 10.58
C SER A 152 -2.40 1.80 9.44
N PHE A 153 -2.40 2.35 8.22
CA PHE A 153 -2.73 1.67 6.97
C PHE A 153 -1.68 1.99 5.92
N LEU A 154 -1.12 0.98 5.27
CA LEU A 154 -0.22 1.14 4.14
C LEU A 154 -1.00 0.94 2.84
N VAL A 155 -0.98 1.96 1.99
CA VAL A 155 -1.61 1.94 0.67
C VAL A 155 -0.52 1.80 -0.38
N GLY A 156 -0.63 0.78 -1.21
CA GLY A 156 0.31 0.51 -2.30
C GLY A 156 0.13 1.45 -3.49
N LYS A 157 1.06 1.41 -4.45
CA LYS A 157 1.06 2.26 -5.66
C LYS A 157 -0.25 2.19 -6.47
N ASN A 158 -0.97 1.08 -6.40
CA ASN A 158 -2.26 0.87 -7.06
C ASN A 158 -3.47 1.39 -6.26
N GLY A 159 -3.25 2.03 -5.11
CA GLY A 159 -4.29 2.56 -4.24
C GLY A 159 -5.01 1.53 -3.38
N ASN A 160 -4.49 0.30 -3.25
CA ASN A 160 -5.06 -0.72 -2.37
C ASN A 160 -4.39 -0.71 -1.00
N ILE A 161 -5.15 -0.99 0.07
CA ILE A 161 -4.57 -1.25 1.38
C ILE A 161 -3.85 -2.60 1.31
N VAL A 162 -2.55 -2.60 1.56
CA VAL A 162 -1.68 -3.79 1.51
C VAL A 162 -1.27 -4.26 2.90
N TRP A 163 -1.38 -3.39 3.90
CA TRP A 163 -1.08 -3.71 5.30
C TRP A 163 -1.81 -2.74 6.23
N SER A 164 -2.11 -3.20 7.44
CA SER A 164 -2.66 -2.35 8.51
C SER A 164 -2.25 -2.87 9.88
N SER A 165 -2.18 -1.97 10.85
CA SER A 165 -1.94 -2.29 12.25
C SER A 165 -2.74 -1.39 13.18
N PRO A 166 -3.49 -1.94 14.12
CA PRO A 166 -3.98 -1.21 15.28
C PRO A 166 -2.87 -1.10 16.33
N GLY A 167 -2.67 0.08 16.90
CA GLY A 167 -1.66 0.32 17.92
C GLY A 167 -0.36 0.90 17.39
N ALA A 168 0.53 1.29 18.33
CA ALA A 168 1.76 1.99 18.02
C ALA A 168 2.81 1.08 17.37
N ILE A 169 3.49 1.62 16.38
CA ILE A 169 4.57 0.94 15.63
C ILE A 169 5.91 1.40 16.22
N LEU A 170 6.45 0.61 17.13
CA LEU A 170 7.65 0.96 17.90
C LEU A 170 8.71 -0.13 17.76
N LYS A 171 9.83 0.21 17.11
CA LYS A 171 10.94 -0.71 16.84
C LYS A 171 11.42 -1.47 18.09
N ASN A 172 11.49 -0.78 19.23
CA ASN A 172 12.03 -1.37 20.46
C ASN A 172 10.99 -2.16 21.26
N TYR A 173 9.68 -1.99 21.00
CA TYR A 173 8.61 -2.67 21.76
C TYR A 173 7.93 -3.77 20.93
N ASP A 174 7.76 -3.56 19.65
CA ASP A 174 7.23 -4.54 18.71
C ASP A 174 8.08 -4.54 17.43
N PRO A 175 9.29 -5.14 17.47
CA PRO A 175 10.20 -5.18 16.32
C PRO A 175 9.63 -5.98 15.14
N GLN A 176 8.70 -6.91 15.39
CA GLN A 176 8.09 -7.72 14.34
C GLN A 176 7.13 -6.89 13.49
N THR A 177 6.21 -6.14 14.11
CA THR A 177 5.29 -5.24 13.40
C THR A 177 6.07 -4.16 12.66
N PHE A 178 7.11 -3.58 13.28
CA PHE A 178 7.98 -2.60 12.63
C PHE A 178 8.70 -3.19 11.40
N ALA A 179 9.29 -4.37 11.53
CA ALA A 179 9.99 -5.04 10.41
C ALA A 179 9.02 -5.42 9.29
N THR A 180 7.79 -5.85 9.62
CA THR A 180 6.75 -6.18 8.64
C THR A 180 6.33 -4.94 7.85
N LEU A 181 6.14 -3.80 8.53
CA LEU A 181 5.84 -2.54 7.85
C LEU A 181 6.96 -2.15 6.87
N LEU A 182 8.23 -2.20 7.30
CA LEU A 182 9.37 -1.88 6.42
C LEU A 182 9.43 -2.83 5.23
N TYR A 183 9.20 -4.12 5.43
CA TYR A 183 9.16 -5.11 4.35
C TYR A 183 8.07 -4.79 3.32
N GLU A 184 6.85 -4.47 3.77
CA GLU A 184 5.75 -4.12 2.85
C GLU A 184 6.01 -2.78 2.13
N ILE A 185 6.62 -1.78 2.79
CA ILE A 185 7.05 -0.53 2.15
C ILE A 185 8.06 -0.84 1.03
N GLU A 186 9.13 -1.57 1.32
CA GLU A 186 10.15 -1.93 0.33
C GLU A 186 9.56 -2.72 -0.85
N LYS A 187 8.71 -3.69 -0.57
CA LYS A 187 8.03 -4.49 -1.58
C LYS A 187 7.17 -3.63 -2.52
N GLU A 188 6.41 -2.67 -1.96
CA GLU A 188 5.56 -1.78 -2.75
C GLU A 188 6.39 -0.75 -3.54
N LEU A 189 7.47 -0.21 -2.96
CA LEU A 189 8.36 0.73 -3.64
C LEU A 189 9.05 0.09 -4.86
N ASN A 190 9.44 -1.18 -4.75
CA ASN A 190 10.14 -1.90 -5.82
C ASN A 190 9.19 -2.48 -6.89
N LYS A 191 7.86 -2.40 -6.72
CA LYS A 191 6.91 -2.76 -7.77
C LYS A 191 7.05 -1.83 -8.99
N GLY A 192 7.27 -2.42 -10.15
CA GLY A 192 7.48 -1.71 -11.43
C GLY A 192 8.93 -1.55 -11.85
N GLU A 193 9.92 -1.81 -10.97
CA GLU A 193 11.34 -1.81 -11.37
C GLU A 193 11.77 -3.14 -12.02
N VAL A 194 11.00 -4.23 -11.84
CA VAL A 194 11.35 -5.59 -12.32
C VAL A 194 10.96 -5.82 -13.79
N GLU A 195 10.27 -4.88 -14.46
CA GLU A 195 9.84 -5.05 -15.86
C GLU A 195 10.83 -4.51 -16.92
N ASN A 196 12.00 -4.01 -16.53
CA ASN A 196 13.06 -3.71 -17.48
C ASN A 196 14.20 -4.74 -17.34
N PRO A 197 14.23 -5.83 -18.14
CA PRO A 197 15.43 -6.62 -18.27
C PRO A 197 16.50 -5.71 -18.89
N VAL A 198 17.66 -5.64 -18.21
CA VAL A 198 18.89 -4.99 -18.67
C VAL A 198 19.04 -5.22 -20.18
N LYS A 199 19.00 -4.16 -20.98
CA LYS A 199 19.49 -4.18 -22.35
C LYS A 199 21.02 -4.18 -22.23
N GLU A 200 21.59 -5.37 -22.37
CA GLU A 200 22.99 -5.53 -22.76
C GLU A 200 23.22 -5.07 -24.21
#